data_129610085db9885e32b49f004dfe429a
#
_entry.id   129610085db9885e32b49f004dfe429a
#
_cell.length_a   1.000
_cell.length_b   1.000
_cell.length_c   1.000
_cell.angle_alpha   90.00
_cell.angle_beta   90.00
_cell.angle_gamma   90.00
#
_symmetry.space_group_name_H-M   'P 1'
#
loop_
_entity.id
_entity.type
_entity.pdbx_description
1 polymer ?
#
loop_
_entity_poly.entity_id
_entity_poly.type
_entity_poly.pdbx_seq_one_letter_code
_entity_poly.pdbx_strand_id
1 'polypeptide(L)'
;MIIFLALLLMLTLIGINSVMTSTVEVNIAGNEVNYMNSFYAAEAALEKASTEMAHAYRTTGAAPHPLPSGTLNLGRFAVTYTTTQTSASETKDLSNGTYRGLYALATPYEITATATAGGTETEATLVQGIECDLVPLFQFAVFYENDLEIAPGPPMTLGGRVHSNGNLYLQSGNQLNIDSYTSAAGNIFHGRKPGSGQSTSSGDVRIMDANGTYQEMYDSGTWLDSTDPDWVAESISRWGGMVEDSDHGITELELPVVSSGVPDNMIATATESADSYENKATLKIIDGVASYQQIDGSWIDVTAALIAEGSLTTNSFYDAHQGNTVNSWDIDMSNFKNSAYFPSNGIMYTANTTGGANLKATRLVNASDIGQPFTLSSRNSVYIQGDYNTVNKKPSAVMTDALTILSNNWNDANSSQPLSNRNASETTVNCSYMTGNQNTGEGGSAYNGGFENLPRFLEQWSGIDFNWMGSAVDLWLSKEANAPWSYGAYYTAPNRNWAFDEDLKDPTKLPPGTPLIAIMQKVSWMEKVVAEN
;
A
#
# COMPACT_ATOMS: atom_id res chain seq x y z
N MET A 1 -16.95 11.93 -91.13
CA MET A 1 -15.56 11.67 -90.72
C MET A 1 -15.11 12.61 -89.63
N ILE A 2 -15.23 13.95 -89.73
CA ILE A 2 -14.79 14.91 -88.69
C ILE A 2 -15.50 14.72 -87.33
N ILE A 3 -16.83 14.55 -87.33
CA ILE A 3 -17.62 14.35 -86.10
C ILE A 3 -17.21 13.05 -85.37
N PHE A 4 -16.95 11.98 -86.16
CA PHE A 4 -16.51 10.71 -85.62
C PHE A 4 -15.11 10.82 -84.97
N LEU A 5 -14.20 11.59 -85.63
CA LEU A 5 -12.87 11.82 -85.08
C LEU A 5 -12.92 12.68 -83.81
N ALA A 6 -13.79 13.69 -83.76
CA ALA A 6 -14.00 14.52 -82.58
C ALA A 6 -14.58 13.73 -81.43
N LEU A 7 -15.53 12.80 -81.66
CA LEU A 7 -16.14 11.93 -80.66
C LEU A 7 -15.13 10.92 -80.12
N LEU A 8 -14.27 10.37 -81.02
CA LEU A 8 -13.18 9.47 -80.62
C LEU A 8 -12.15 10.21 -79.78
N LEU A 9 -11.81 11.46 -80.11
CA LEU A 9 -10.90 12.30 -79.32
C LEU A 9 -11.49 12.62 -77.92
N MET A 10 -12.79 12.97 -77.85
CA MET A 10 -13.47 13.19 -76.56
C MET A 10 -13.49 11.94 -75.73
N LEU A 11 -13.82 10.78 -76.28
CA LEU A 11 -13.82 9.50 -75.53
C LEU A 11 -12.42 9.13 -75.09
N THR A 12 -11.39 9.39 -75.87
CA THR A 12 -10.00 9.15 -75.45
C THR A 12 -9.58 10.07 -74.31
N LEU A 13 -9.94 11.37 -74.37
CA LEU A 13 -9.68 12.34 -73.29
C LEU A 13 -10.43 11.98 -71.99
N ILE A 14 -11.69 11.58 -72.10
CA ILE A 14 -12.46 11.10 -70.96
C ILE A 14 -11.81 9.83 -70.38
N GLY A 15 -11.41 8.88 -71.19
CA GLY A 15 -10.71 7.66 -70.79
C GLY A 15 -9.38 7.96 -70.10
N ILE A 16 -8.58 8.85 -70.62
CA ILE A 16 -7.31 9.28 -70.02
C ILE A 16 -7.57 9.95 -68.63
N ASN A 17 -8.53 10.90 -68.60
CA ASN A 17 -8.88 11.54 -67.30
C ASN A 17 -9.40 10.55 -66.25
N SER A 18 -10.24 9.61 -66.68
CA SER A 18 -10.74 8.57 -65.75
C SER A 18 -9.61 7.70 -65.21
N VAL A 19 -8.66 7.29 -66.03
CA VAL A 19 -7.47 6.54 -65.62
C VAL A 19 -6.59 7.37 -64.69
N MET A 20 -6.35 8.65 -65.00
CA MET A 20 -5.57 9.56 -64.14
C MET A 20 -6.24 9.76 -62.79
N THR A 21 -7.56 10.00 -62.74
CA THR A 21 -8.32 10.15 -61.51
C THR A 21 -8.25 8.86 -60.66
N SER A 22 -8.51 7.70 -61.30
CA SER A 22 -8.42 6.42 -60.60
C SER A 22 -7.01 6.12 -60.06
N THR A 23 -5.96 6.50 -60.82
CA THR A 23 -4.57 6.35 -60.35
C THR A 23 -4.28 7.25 -59.15
N VAL A 24 -4.78 8.49 -59.16
CA VAL A 24 -4.66 9.41 -58.01
C VAL A 24 -5.41 8.88 -56.80
N GLU A 25 -6.65 8.38 -56.96
CA GLU A 25 -7.43 7.77 -55.88
C GLU A 25 -6.74 6.55 -55.28
N VAL A 26 -6.18 5.66 -56.09
CA VAL A 26 -5.41 4.50 -55.63
C VAL A 26 -4.16 4.93 -54.85
N ASN A 27 -3.45 5.98 -55.33
CA ASN A 27 -2.28 6.50 -54.63
C ASN A 27 -2.67 7.14 -53.29
N ILE A 28 -3.77 7.92 -53.23
CA ILE A 28 -4.28 8.49 -51.99
C ILE A 28 -4.65 7.39 -51.03
N ALA A 29 -5.43 6.40 -51.46
CA ALA A 29 -5.80 5.26 -50.60
C ALA A 29 -4.58 4.46 -50.13
N GLY A 30 -3.58 4.28 -51.02
CA GLY A 30 -2.32 3.64 -50.66
C GLY A 30 -1.51 4.43 -49.64
N ASN A 31 -1.45 5.74 -49.76
CA ASN A 31 -0.77 6.60 -48.79
C ASN A 31 -1.49 6.61 -47.43
N GLU A 32 -2.82 6.65 -47.44
CA GLU A 32 -3.62 6.58 -46.21
C GLU A 32 -3.40 5.25 -45.48
N VAL A 33 -3.43 4.13 -46.18
CA VAL A 33 -3.12 2.81 -45.60
C VAL A 33 -1.69 2.77 -45.02
N ASN A 34 -0.74 3.36 -45.73
CA ASN A 34 0.66 3.44 -45.26
C ASN A 34 0.78 4.28 -44.00
N TYR A 35 0.14 5.46 -44.01
CA TYR A 35 0.09 6.33 -42.82
C TYR A 35 -0.52 5.62 -41.63
N MET A 36 -1.70 4.99 -41.77
CA MET A 36 -2.34 4.25 -40.71
C MET A 36 -1.46 3.12 -40.17
N ASN A 37 -0.79 2.38 -41.05
CA ASN A 37 0.12 1.31 -40.63
C ASN A 37 1.37 1.86 -39.91
N SER A 38 1.93 2.99 -40.34
CA SER A 38 3.06 3.63 -39.68
C SER A 38 2.66 4.19 -38.30
N PHE A 39 1.47 4.77 -38.21
CA PHE A 39 0.87 5.24 -36.97
C PHE A 39 0.74 4.11 -35.93
N TYR A 40 0.09 2.98 -36.29
CA TYR A 40 -0.04 1.84 -35.41
C TYR A 40 1.31 1.19 -35.05
N ALA A 41 2.26 1.23 -35.97
CA ALA A 41 3.61 0.76 -35.69
C ALA A 41 4.31 1.63 -34.62
N ALA A 42 4.17 2.97 -34.72
CA ALA A 42 4.69 3.89 -33.72
C ALA A 42 3.97 3.75 -32.37
N GLU A 43 2.64 3.58 -32.36
CA GLU A 43 1.84 3.34 -31.18
C GLU A 43 2.28 2.06 -30.45
N ALA A 44 2.53 0.98 -31.18
CA ALA A 44 3.03 -0.27 -30.59
C ALA A 44 4.39 -0.10 -29.88
N ALA A 45 5.25 0.78 -30.39
CA ALA A 45 6.53 1.09 -29.75
C ALA A 45 6.35 1.96 -28.49
N LEU A 46 5.39 2.91 -28.49
CA LEU A 46 5.00 3.66 -27.29
C LEU A 46 4.49 2.73 -26.20
N GLU A 47 3.55 1.83 -26.54
CA GLU A 47 3.00 0.87 -25.58
C GLU A 47 4.06 -0.07 -25.00
N LYS A 48 5.01 -0.53 -25.85
CA LYS A 48 6.15 -1.32 -25.39
C LYS A 48 6.96 -0.57 -24.34
N ALA A 49 7.38 0.65 -24.62
CA ALA A 49 8.17 1.46 -23.70
C ALA A 49 7.39 1.79 -22.41
N SER A 50 6.10 2.15 -22.53
CA SER A 50 5.21 2.40 -21.38
C SER A 50 5.08 1.17 -20.50
N THR A 51 4.92 -0.02 -21.09
CA THR A 51 4.82 -1.29 -20.34
C THR A 51 6.13 -1.60 -19.61
N GLU A 52 7.29 -1.37 -20.23
CA GLU A 52 8.59 -1.54 -19.59
C GLU A 52 8.77 -0.58 -18.41
N MET A 53 8.35 0.69 -18.54
CA MET A 53 8.35 1.66 -17.46
C MET A 53 7.43 1.24 -16.31
N ALA A 54 6.17 0.89 -16.62
CA ALA A 54 5.20 0.45 -15.62
C ALA A 54 5.69 -0.79 -14.86
N HIS A 55 6.25 -1.77 -15.57
CA HIS A 55 6.81 -2.97 -14.95
C HIS A 55 7.96 -2.63 -13.99
N ALA A 56 8.90 -1.78 -14.42
CA ALA A 56 10.03 -1.39 -13.58
C ALA A 56 9.56 -0.67 -12.30
N TYR A 57 8.64 0.29 -12.43
CA TYR A 57 8.11 0.99 -11.25
C TYR A 57 7.36 0.06 -10.29
N ARG A 58 6.55 -0.87 -10.80
CA ARG A 58 5.82 -1.85 -9.97
C ARG A 58 6.74 -2.84 -9.26
N THR A 59 7.90 -3.14 -9.83
CA THR A 59 8.83 -4.14 -9.27
C THR A 59 9.96 -3.55 -8.44
N THR A 60 10.39 -2.32 -8.74
CA THR A 60 11.57 -1.71 -8.11
C THR A 60 11.30 -0.33 -7.49
N GLY A 61 10.15 0.30 -7.78
CA GLY A 61 9.86 1.67 -7.39
C GLY A 61 10.71 2.72 -8.12
N ALA A 62 11.35 2.35 -9.22
CA ALA A 62 12.24 3.23 -9.97
C ALA A 62 12.17 2.96 -11.48
N ALA A 63 12.58 3.94 -12.26
CA ALA A 63 12.75 3.76 -13.69
C ALA A 63 13.86 2.74 -13.99
N PRO A 64 13.77 1.97 -15.08
CA PRO A 64 14.84 1.07 -15.48
C PRO A 64 16.07 1.88 -15.93
N HIS A 65 17.23 1.31 -15.75
CA HIS A 65 18.47 1.93 -16.20
C HIS A 65 19.23 0.98 -17.13
N PRO A 66 19.42 1.32 -18.43
CA PRO A 66 19.00 2.56 -19.10
C PRO A 66 17.48 2.67 -19.27
N LEU A 67 16.99 3.90 -19.53
CA LEU A 67 15.58 4.12 -19.87
C LEU A 67 15.20 3.37 -21.16
N PRO A 68 13.94 2.92 -21.32
CA PRO A 68 13.51 2.16 -22.47
C PRO A 68 13.77 2.91 -23.79
N SER A 69 14.57 2.33 -24.64
CA SER A 69 14.91 2.86 -25.95
C SER A 69 15.30 1.73 -26.89
N GLY A 70 15.08 1.90 -28.18
CA GLY A 70 15.47 0.88 -29.15
C GLY A 70 14.81 1.01 -30.49
N THR A 71 14.88 -0.05 -31.28
CA THR A 71 14.23 -0.17 -32.57
C THR A 71 13.35 -1.39 -32.63
N LEU A 72 12.11 -1.23 -33.08
CA LEU A 72 11.13 -2.29 -33.29
C LEU A 72 10.86 -2.40 -34.78
N ASN A 73 10.99 -3.61 -35.33
CA ASN A 73 10.70 -3.85 -36.77
C ASN A 73 9.30 -4.44 -36.89
N LEU A 74 8.37 -3.70 -37.51
CA LEU A 74 6.98 -4.08 -37.71
C LEU A 74 6.62 -4.03 -39.20
N GLY A 75 6.58 -5.19 -39.83
CA GLY A 75 6.37 -5.28 -41.28
C GLY A 75 7.49 -4.57 -42.06
N ARG A 76 7.12 -3.53 -42.83
CA ARG A 76 8.07 -2.73 -43.57
C ARG A 76 8.66 -1.54 -42.79
N PHE A 77 8.12 -1.28 -41.60
CA PHE A 77 8.52 -0.13 -40.78
C PHE A 77 9.60 -0.50 -39.79
N ALA A 78 10.62 0.34 -39.66
CA ALA A 78 11.54 0.37 -38.57
C ALA A 78 11.10 1.51 -37.62
N VAL A 79 10.72 1.18 -36.39
CA VAL A 79 10.27 2.17 -35.42
C VAL A 79 11.35 2.36 -34.36
N THR A 80 11.92 3.54 -34.30
CA THR A 80 12.82 3.92 -33.20
C THR A 80 12.00 4.58 -32.11
N TYR A 81 12.27 4.18 -30.85
CA TYR A 81 11.64 4.80 -29.69
C TYR A 81 12.69 5.17 -28.63
N THR A 82 12.42 6.25 -27.93
CA THR A 82 13.26 6.77 -26.84
C THR A 82 12.40 7.29 -25.72
N THR A 83 12.79 6.99 -24.49
CA THR A 83 12.20 7.54 -23.28
C THR A 83 13.16 8.52 -22.63
N THR A 84 12.67 9.70 -22.23
CA THR A 84 13.45 10.73 -21.55
C THR A 84 12.71 11.22 -20.32
N GLN A 85 13.42 11.46 -19.24
CA GLN A 85 12.85 12.15 -18.08
C GLN A 85 12.79 13.65 -18.39
N THR A 86 11.63 14.27 -18.22
CA THR A 86 11.40 15.67 -18.63
C THR A 86 11.72 16.66 -17.51
N SER A 87 11.57 16.28 -16.26
CA SER A 87 11.98 17.07 -15.09
C SER A 87 12.39 16.16 -13.92
N ALA A 88 12.95 16.76 -12.88
CA ALA A 88 13.21 16.07 -11.62
C ALA A 88 11.90 15.61 -10.98
N SER A 89 11.96 14.58 -10.13
CA SER A 89 10.83 14.13 -9.33
C SER A 89 10.39 15.23 -8.36
N GLU A 90 9.10 15.39 -8.19
CA GLU A 90 8.51 16.38 -7.28
C GLU A 90 7.34 15.78 -6.48
N THR A 91 7.09 16.34 -5.29
CA THR A 91 5.90 15.98 -4.52
C THR A 91 4.69 16.69 -5.11
N LYS A 92 3.62 15.93 -5.37
CA LYS A 92 2.41 16.42 -6.03
C LYS A 92 1.18 15.82 -5.37
N ASP A 93 0.17 16.66 -5.12
CA ASP A 93 -1.15 16.19 -4.69
C ASP A 93 -1.91 15.59 -5.88
N LEU A 94 -2.44 14.39 -5.69
CA LEU A 94 -3.26 13.69 -6.69
C LEU A 94 -4.70 14.22 -6.61
N SER A 95 -5.13 14.95 -7.64
CA SER A 95 -6.44 15.61 -7.65
C SER A 95 -7.57 14.75 -8.22
N ASN A 96 -7.23 13.65 -8.91
CA ASN A 96 -8.16 12.81 -9.66
C ASN A 96 -7.88 11.32 -9.43
N GLY A 97 -8.83 10.49 -9.87
CA GLY A 97 -8.73 9.02 -9.79
C GLY A 97 -8.90 8.48 -8.36
N THR A 98 -8.63 7.18 -8.21
CA THR A 98 -8.80 6.45 -6.95
C THR A 98 -7.85 6.89 -5.84
N TYR A 99 -6.74 7.53 -6.19
CA TYR A 99 -5.74 8.08 -5.24
C TYR A 99 -5.93 9.58 -4.95
N ARG A 100 -7.04 10.19 -5.38
CA ARG A 100 -7.28 11.63 -5.15
C ARG A 100 -7.17 11.99 -3.65
N GLY A 101 -6.56 13.13 -3.37
CA GLY A 101 -6.36 13.62 -2.00
C GLY A 101 -5.17 12.98 -1.26
N LEU A 102 -4.39 12.14 -1.94
CA LEU A 102 -3.08 11.70 -1.50
C LEU A 102 -2.00 12.48 -2.23
N TYR A 103 -0.80 12.55 -1.67
CA TYR A 103 0.36 13.02 -2.41
C TYR A 103 1.18 11.85 -2.96
N ALA A 104 1.90 12.12 -4.04
CA ALA A 104 2.86 11.19 -4.63
C ALA A 104 4.18 11.89 -4.90
N LEU A 105 5.26 11.12 -4.97
CA LEU A 105 6.50 11.55 -5.62
C LEU A 105 6.34 11.26 -7.10
N ALA A 106 5.98 12.30 -7.86
CA ALA A 106 5.69 12.22 -9.29
C ALA A 106 6.95 12.44 -10.12
N THR A 107 7.20 11.57 -11.08
CA THR A 107 8.33 11.70 -12.02
C THR A 107 7.80 11.65 -13.44
N PRO A 108 7.88 12.78 -14.20
CA PRO A 108 7.38 12.84 -15.55
C PRO A 108 8.42 12.36 -16.57
N TYR A 109 7.92 11.62 -17.58
CA TYR A 109 8.70 11.14 -18.71
C TYR A 109 7.98 11.44 -20.02
N GLU A 110 8.74 11.54 -21.11
CA GLU A 110 8.26 11.59 -22.48
C GLU A 110 8.80 10.40 -23.27
N ILE A 111 7.92 9.70 -23.97
CA ILE A 111 8.27 8.63 -24.89
C ILE A 111 8.00 9.13 -26.30
N THR A 112 9.00 9.13 -27.14
CA THR A 112 8.87 9.47 -28.57
C THR A 112 9.10 8.20 -29.39
N ALA A 113 8.20 7.91 -30.33
CA ALA A 113 8.31 6.80 -31.29
C ALA A 113 8.18 7.32 -32.70
N THR A 114 9.16 6.99 -33.56
CA THR A 114 9.22 7.41 -34.96
C THR A 114 9.26 6.20 -35.89
N ALA A 115 8.24 6.04 -36.69
CA ALA A 115 8.15 5.00 -37.71
C ALA A 115 8.73 5.49 -39.05
N THR A 116 9.69 4.73 -39.60
CA THR A 116 10.32 5.01 -40.92
C THR A 116 10.09 3.85 -41.85
N ALA A 117 9.74 4.15 -43.11
CA ALA A 117 9.65 3.16 -44.18
C ALA A 117 10.93 3.15 -45.05
N GLY A 118 11.43 1.96 -45.38
CA GLY A 118 12.64 1.82 -46.20
C GLY A 118 13.91 2.41 -45.57
N GLY A 119 13.88 2.80 -44.29
CA GLY A 119 15.00 3.27 -43.51
C GLY A 119 15.36 4.75 -43.64
N THR A 120 14.63 5.54 -44.43
CA THR A 120 14.97 6.95 -44.72
C THR A 120 13.80 7.94 -44.64
N GLU A 121 12.55 7.52 -44.90
CA GLU A 121 11.39 8.39 -44.82
C GLU A 121 10.65 8.21 -43.49
N THR A 122 10.45 9.30 -42.75
CA THR A 122 9.61 9.35 -41.56
C THR A 122 8.15 9.39 -41.98
N GLU A 123 7.38 8.38 -41.60
CA GLU A 123 5.97 8.24 -41.93
C GLU A 123 5.05 8.71 -40.79
N ALA A 124 5.42 8.45 -39.54
CA ALA A 124 4.70 8.92 -38.36
C ALA A 124 5.65 9.12 -37.18
N THR A 125 5.41 10.16 -36.40
CA THR A 125 6.08 10.38 -35.09
C THR A 125 5.04 10.65 -34.02
N LEU A 126 4.98 9.78 -33.04
CA LEU A 126 4.09 9.89 -31.90
C LEU A 126 4.87 10.20 -30.62
N VAL A 127 4.28 11.02 -29.77
CA VAL A 127 4.85 11.41 -28.47
C VAL A 127 3.81 11.18 -27.38
N GLN A 128 4.22 10.50 -26.32
CA GLN A 128 3.40 10.24 -25.16
C GLN A 128 4.09 10.74 -23.90
N GLY A 129 3.43 11.63 -23.16
CA GLY A 129 3.81 11.95 -21.79
C GLY A 129 3.25 10.92 -20.83
N ILE A 130 4.10 10.40 -19.96
CA ILE A 130 3.71 9.55 -18.84
C ILE A 130 4.21 10.16 -17.54
N GLU A 131 3.47 9.94 -16.47
CA GLU A 131 3.87 10.28 -15.09
C GLU A 131 3.90 9.01 -14.27
N CYS A 132 5.03 8.77 -13.61
CA CYS A 132 5.21 7.66 -12.69
C CYS A 132 5.19 8.19 -11.27
N ASP A 133 4.19 7.76 -10.52
CA ASP A 133 3.88 8.25 -9.18
C ASP A 133 4.18 7.18 -8.14
N LEU A 134 4.86 7.58 -7.06
CA LEU A 134 5.08 6.75 -5.88
C LEU A 134 4.28 7.31 -4.72
N VAL A 135 3.26 6.58 -4.30
CA VAL A 135 2.34 6.96 -3.21
C VAL A 135 2.74 6.24 -1.94
N PRO A 136 3.13 6.96 -0.87
CA PRO A 136 3.43 6.33 0.42
C PRO A 136 2.20 5.67 1.04
N LEU A 137 2.32 4.41 1.42
CA LEU A 137 1.20 3.61 1.94
C LEU A 137 0.68 4.13 3.30
N PHE A 138 1.55 4.67 4.14
CA PHE A 138 1.17 5.18 5.45
C PHE A 138 0.39 6.52 5.42
N GLN A 139 0.03 7.01 4.24
CA GLN A 139 -0.97 8.10 4.11
C GLN A 139 -2.41 7.64 4.40
N PHE A 140 -2.66 6.34 4.44
CA PHE A 140 -3.93 5.80 4.92
C PHE A 140 -3.88 5.66 6.44
N ALA A 141 -4.96 6.03 7.12
CA ALA A 141 -5.12 5.69 8.53
C ALA A 141 -5.32 4.18 8.68
N VAL A 142 -6.14 3.60 7.78
CA VAL A 142 -6.37 2.16 7.71
C VAL A 142 -6.39 1.72 6.25
N PHE A 143 -5.57 0.72 5.93
CA PHE A 143 -5.54 0.08 4.62
C PHE A 143 -5.56 -1.45 4.77
N TYR A 144 -6.50 -2.10 4.09
CA TYR A 144 -6.64 -3.55 4.07
C TYR A 144 -6.64 -4.08 2.65
N GLU A 145 -5.88 -5.14 2.39
CA GLU A 145 -5.89 -5.86 1.12
C GLU A 145 -7.16 -6.69 0.95
N ASN A 146 -7.67 -7.24 2.05
CA ASN A 146 -8.87 -8.06 2.06
C ASN A 146 -10.02 -7.30 2.74
N ASP A 147 -11.11 -8.01 3.03
CA ASP A 147 -12.25 -7.44 3.74
C ASP A 147 -11.83 -6.82 5.08
N LEU A 148 -12.26 -5.59 5.30
CA LEU A 148 -12.07 -4.84 6.54
C LEU A 148 -13.37 -4.85 7.36
N GLU A 149 -13.29 -5.26 8.62
CA GLU A 149 -14.36 -5.09 9.60
C GLU A 149 -13.92 -4.10 10.68
N ILE A 150 -14.75 -3.09 10.96
CA ILE A 150 -14.58 -2.14 12.06
C ILE A 150 -15.82 -2.20 12.94
N ALA A 151 -15.71 -2.84 14.11
CA ALA A 151 -16.86 -3.12 14.94
C ALA A 151 -16.56 -2.97 16.45
N PRO A 152 -16.12 -1.77 16.90
CA PRO A 152 -15.73 -1.55 18.29
C PRO A 152 -16.90 -1.72 19.26
N GLY A 153 -16.64 -2.28 20.43
CA GLY A 153 -17.60 -2.30 21.55
C GLY A 153 -17.74 -0.93 22.20
N PRO A 154 -16.65 -0.37 22.77
CA PRO A 154 -16.59 1.01 23.26
C PRO A 154 -16.68 2.04 22.13
N PRO A 155 -17.01 3.33 22.43
CA PRO A 155 -16.93 4.40 21.45
C PRO A 155 -15.54 4.49 20.82
N MET A 156 -15.51 4.78 19.51
CA MET A 156 -14.26 4.91 18.76
C MET A 156 -14.39 6.02 17.72
N THR A 157 -13.34 6.81 17.57
CA THR A 157 -13.19 7.76 16.46
C THR A 157 -11.93 7.42 15.68
N LEU A 158 -12.06 7.27 14.35
CA LEU A 158 -10.95 7.07 13.43
C LEU A 158 -10.71 8.34 12.64
N GLY A 159 -9.53 8.93 12.82
CA GLY A 159 -9.01 9.98 11.97
C GLY A 159 -8.36 9.41 10.71
N GLY A 160 -8.39 10.20 9.62
CA GLY A 160 -7.70 9.87 8.39
C GLY A 160 -8.42 8.85 7.49
N ARG A 161 -7.83 8.62 6.34
CA ARG A 161 -8.42 7.86 5.22
C ARG A 161 -8.51 6.36 5.53
N VAL A 162 -9.70 5.78 5.29
CA VAL A 162 -9.96 4.33 5.43
C VAL A 162 -10.18 3.72 4.06
N HIS A 163 -9.47 2.63 3.74
CA HIS A 163 -9.65 1.91 2.49
C HIS A 163 -9.56 0.39 2.69
N SER A 164 -10.39 -0.34 1.94
CA SER A 164 -10.32 -1.80 1.80
C SER A 164 -10.32 -2.18 0.31
N ASN A 165 -9.38 -3.02 -0.12
CA ASN A 165 -9.44 -3.65 -1.45
C ASN A 165 -10.54 -4.72 -1.55
N GLY A 166 -11.01 -5.25 -0.40
CA GLY A 166 -12.21 -6.08 -0.30
C GLY A 166 -13.45 -5.28 0.06
N ASN A 167 -14.35 -5.91 0.80
CA ASN A 167 -15.53 -5.25 1.37
C ASN A 167 -15.19 -4.54 2.68
N LEU A 168 -15.99 -3.54 3.02
CA LEU A 168 -15.92 -2.83 4.29
C LEU A 168 -17.18 -3.07 5.11
N TYR A 169 -17.02 -3.60 6.33
CA TYR A 169 -18.11 -3.88 7.27
C TYR A 169 -18.00 -2.94 8.47
N LEU A 170 -19.02 -2.12 8.68
CA LEU A 170 -19.07 -1.09 9.71
C LEU A 170 -20.17 -1.36 10.71
N GLN A 171 -19.81 -1.41 11.99
CA GLN A 171 -20.75 -1.58 13.09
C GLN A 171 -20.17 -0.96 14.36
N SER A 172 -20.99 -0.76 15.39
CA SER A 172 -20.52 -0.39 16.71
C SER A 172 -21.41 -0.97 17.81
N GLY A 173 -20.81 -1.26 18.95
CA GLY A 173 -21.57 -1.54 20.18
C GLY A 173 -22.10 -0.27 20.85
N ASN A 174 -21.50 0.88 20.56
CA ASN A 174 -21.89 2.19 21.09
C ASN A 174 -21.88 3.25 19.99
N GLN A 175 -20.72 3.76 19.59
CA GLN A 175 -20.57 4.77 18.55
C GLN A 175 -19.22 4.58 17.81
N LEU A 176 -19.28 4.54 16.49
CA LEU A 176 -18.12 4.62 15.60
C LEU A 176 -18.22 5.91 14.80
N ASN A 177 -17.20 6.75 14.89
CA ASN A 177 -17.04 7.92 14.04
C ASN A 177 -15.84 7.70 13.10
N ILE A 178 -16.03 8.03 11.81
CA ILE A 178 -14.93 8.08 10.83
C ILE A 178 -14.93 9.51 10.27
N ASP A 179 -13.82 10.23 10.42
CA ASP A 179 -13.74 11.65 10.12
C ASP A 179 -13.12 11.98 8.77
N SER A 180 -12.97 11.00 7.90
CA SER A 180 -12.31 11.18 6.61
C SER A 180 -12.89 10.28 5.52
N TYR A 181 -12.33 10.41 4.32
CA TYR A 181 -12.70 9.62 3.15
C TYR A 181 -12.64 8.11 3.44
N THR A 182 -13.74 7.46 3.18
CA THR A 182 -13.96 6.03 3.44
C THR A 182 -14.31 5.33 2.14
N SER A 183 -13.55 4.33 1.74
CA SER A 183 -13.73 3.66 0.45
C SER A 183 -13.49 2.15 0.51
N ALA A 184 -14.14 1.43 -0.39
CA ALA A 184 -13.95 0.01 -0.61
C ALA A 184 -13.93 -0.31 -2.11
N ALA A 185 -13.06 -1.20 -2.55
CA ALA A 185 -13.12 -1.74 -3.91
C ALA A 185 -14.24 -2.78 -4.08
N GLY A 186 -14.67 -3.40 -2.98
CA GLY A 186 -15.91 -4.15 -2.86
C GLY A 186 -17.07 -3.26 -2.43
N ASN A 187 -17.92 -3.77 -1.58
CA ASN A 187 -19.11 -3.11 -1.06
C ASN A 187 -18.88 -2.59 0.36
N ILE A 188 -19.67 -1.59 0.76
CA ILE A 188 -19.72 -1.06 2.14
C ILE A 188 -21.02 -1.52 2.78
N PHE A 189 -20.92 -2.30 3.88
CA PHE A 189 -22.04 -2.87 4.59
C PHE A 189 -22.13 -2.35 6.02
N HIS A 190 -23.35 -2.08 6.49
CA HIS A 190 -23.61 -2.01 7.92
C HIS A 190 -23.67 -3.44 8.48
N GLY A 191 -22.85 -3.74 9.48
CA GLY A 191 -22.86 -5.04 10.14
C GLY A 191 -21.46 -5.64 10.31
N ARG A 192 -21.45 -6.94 10.56
CA ARG A 192 -20.23 -7.71 10.72
C ARG A 192 -19.94 -8.55 9.48
N LYS A 193 -18.67 -8.86 9.31
CA LYS A 193 -18.21 -9.77 8.26
C LYS A 193 -18.95 -11.11 8.34
N PRO A 194 -19.45 -11.63 7.22
CA PRO A 194 -20.04 -12.98 7.16
C PRO A 194 -19.10 -14.03 7.73
N GLY A 195 -19.64 -14.99 8.47
CA GLY A 195 -18.83 -16.02 9.12
C GLY A 195 -18.19 -15.60 10.45
N SER A 196 -18.35 -14.36 10.92
CA SER A 196 -17.84 -13.92 12.22
C SER A 196 -18.46 -14.67 13.42
N GLY A 197 -19.68 -15.21 13.26
CA GLY A 197 -20.42 -15.81 14.36
C GLY A 197 -20.82 -14.82 15.47
N GLN A 198 -20.59 -13.52 15.27
CA GLN A 198 -20.86 -12.47 16.23
C GLN A 198 -22.22 -11.82 15.96
N SER A 199 -22.86 -11.36 17.03
CA SER A 199 -24.16 -10.66 16.92
C SER A 199 -23.98 -9.26 16.30
N THR A 200 -24.99 -8.83 15.55
CA THR A 200 -25.12 -7.43 15.16
C THR A 200 -25.43 -6.56 16.38
N SER A 201 -24.92 -5.34 16.37
CA SER A 201 -25.16 -4.32 17.38
C SER A 201 -25.83 -3.12 16.73
N SER A 202 -26.56 -2.34 17.53
CA SER A 202 -27.34 -1.18 17.06
C SER A 202 -26.72 0.17 17.45
N GLY A 203 -25.43 0.18 17.77
CA GLY A 203 -24.72 1.43 18.04
C GLY A 203 -24.52 2.25 16.77
N ASP A 204 -24.39 3.56 16.92
CA ASP A 204 -24.29 4.50 15.81
C ASP A 204 -23.00 4.30 15.01
N VAL A 205 -23.12 4.39 13.68
CA VAL A 205 -22.00 4.52 12.75
C VAL A 205 -22.16 5.84 12.02
N ARG A 206 -21.17 6.72 12.16
CA ARG A 206 -21.17 8.08 11.62
C ARG A 206 -19.93 8.32 10.79
N ILE A 207 -20.12 8.84 9.58
CA ILE A 207 -19.00 9.21 8.70
C ILE A 207 -19.12 10.69 8.40
N MET A 208 -17.99 11.40 8.41
CA MET A 208 -17.94 12.83 8.14
C MET A 208 -18.21 13.10 6.66
N ASP A 209 -19.10 14.05 6.40
CA ASP A 209 -19.41 14.52 5.04
C ASP A 209 -18.35 15.52 4.53
N ALA A 210 -18.50 15.92 3.27
CA ALA A 210 -17.61 16.90 2.64
C ALA A 210 -17.63 18.30 3.28
N ASN A 211 -18.62 18.59 4.15
CA ASN A 211 -18.73 19.86 4.88
C ASN A 211 -18.17 19.76 6.31
N GLY A 212 -17.61 18.62 6.70
CA GLY A 212 -17.08 18.40 8.04
C GLY A 212 -18.13 18.08 9.10
N THR A 213 -19.31 17.58 8.71
CA THR A 213 -20.38 17.19 9.62
C THR A 213 -20.54 15.67 9.61
N TYR A 214 -20.65 15.07 10.79
CA TYR A 214 -20.93 13.63 10.88
C TYR A 214 -22.37 13.31 10.47
N GLN A 215 -22.50 12.41 9.50
CA GLN A 215 -23.76 11.86 9.02
C GLN A 215 -23.87 10.40 9.44
N GLU A 216 -25.04 10.01 9.97
CA GLU A 216 -25.30 8.63 10.39
C GLU A 216 -25.55 7.71 9.20
N MET A 217 -25.09 6.45 9.28
CA MET A 217 -25.51 5.42 8.33
C MET A 217 -26.98 5.01 8.55
N TYR A 218 -27.52 5.18 9.77
CA TYR A 218 -28.92 4.89 10.10
C TYR A 218 -29.79 6.11 9.89
N ASP A 219 -30.88 5.95 9.12
CA ASP A 219 -31.86 7.00 8.94
C ASP A 219 -33.26 6.39 8.76
N SER A 220 -34.23 7.02 9.42
CA SER A 220 -35.67 6.73 9.24
C SER A 220 -36.06 5.24 9.36
N GLY A 221 -35.30 4.45 10.13
CA GLY A 221 -35.56 3.03 10.39
C GLY A 221 -34.78 2.05 9.54
N THR A 222 -33.90 2.53 8.66
CA THR A 222 -33.04 1.71 7.78
C THR A 222 -31.58 2.12 7.87
N TRP A 223 -30.70 1.18 7.55
CA TRP A 223 -29.27 1.44 7.38
C TRP A 223 -29.00 1.70 5.89
N LEU A 224 -28.31 2.79 5.59
CA LEU A 224 -27.88 3.11 4.23
C LEU A 224 -26.52 2.45 4.00
N ASP A 225 -26.50 1.45 3.14
CA ASP A 225 -25.30 0.72 2.73
C ASP A 225 -25.44 0.20 1.28
N SER A 226 -24.46 -0.54 0.77
CA SER A 226 -24.43 -1.04 -0.62
C SER A 226 -25.58 -2.02 -0.97
N THR A 227 -26.43 -2.41 -0.03
CA THR A 227 -27.63 -3.20 -0.30
C THR A 227 -28.83 -2.35 -0.68
N ASP A 228 -28.74 -1.01 -0.50
CA ASP A 228 -29.79 -0.09 -0.86
C ASP A 228 -29.85 0.09 -2.40
N PRO A 229 -31.00 -0.05 -3.05
CA PRO A 229 -31.14 0.13 -4.50
C PRO A 229 -30.72 1.52 -5.00
N ASP A 230 -30.84 2.56 -4.18
CA ASP A 230 -30.49 3.94 -4.51
C ASP A 230 -29.14 4.36 -3.89
N TRP A 231 -28.32 3.40 -3.45
CA TRP A 231 -27.07 3.57 -2.72
C TRP A 231 -26.18 4.69 -3.26
N VAL A 232 -25.85 4.68 -4.57
CA VAL A 232 -24.94 5.67 -5.17
C VAL A 232 -25.49 7.10 -5.05
N ALA A 233 -26.77 7.28 -5.31
CA ALA A 233 -27.37 8.60 -5.25
C ALA A 233 -27.51 9.11 -3.81
N GLU A 234 -27.91 8.23 -2.89
CA GLU A 234 -28.12 8.57 -1.50
C GLU A 234 -26.82 8.77 -0.72
N SER A 235 -25.80 7.99 -0.98
CA SER A 235 -24.47 8.16 -0.37
C SER A 235 -23.82 9.48 -0.80
N ILE A 236 -23.91 9.84 -2.09
CA ILE A 236 -23.43 11.14 -2.59
C ILE A 236 -24.21 12.29 -1.93
N SER A 237 -25.54 12.16 -1.82
CA SER A 237 -26.37 13.17 -1.16
C SER A 237 -26.04 13.35 0.31
N ARG A 238 -25.74 12.25 1.03
CA ARG A 238 -25.50 12.24 2.48
C ARG A 238 -24.08 12.66 2.83
N TRP A 239 -23.06 12.13 2.12
CA TRP A 239 -21.65 12.34 2.46
C TRP A 239 -20.88 13.19 1.45
N GLY A 240 -21.50 13.61 0.34
CA GLY A 240 -20.82 14.48 -0.64
C GLY A 240 -19.60 13.84 -1.32
N GLY A 241 -19.61 12.51 -1.53
CA GLY A 241 -18.51 11.77 -2.12
C GLY A 241 -17.38 11.42 -1.12
N MET A 242 -17.65 11.47 0.18
CA MET A 242 -16.70 11.02 1.22
C MET A 242 -16.84 9.52 1.53
N VAL A 243 -17.90 8.87 1.03
CA VAL A 243 -18.13 7.43 1.16
C VAL A 243 -18.38 6.87 -0.22
N GLU A 244 -17.49 6.02 -0.70
CA GLU A 244 -17.53 5.47 -2.07
C GLU A 244 -17.09 3.99 -2.08
N ASP A 245 -17.72 3.20 -2.95
CA ASP A 245 -17.41 1.77 -3.12
C ASP A 245 -17.36 1.36 -4.60
N SER A 246 -17.44 0.07 -4.90
CA SER A 246 -17.41 -0.44 -6.26
C SER A 246 -18.51 0.14 -7.16
N ASP A 247 -19.70 0.42 -6.62
CA ASP A 247 -20.81 1.00 -7.38
C ASP A 247 -20.55 2.46 -7.76
N HIS A 248 -19.66 3.14 -7.03
CA HIS A 248 -19.14 4.47 -7.36
C HIS A 248 -17.94 4.43 -8.32
N GLY A 249 -17.50 3.25 -8.72
CA GLY A 249 -16.34 3.05 -9.59
C GLY A 249 -15.00 2.97 -8.87
N ILE A 250 -15.00 2.76 -7.55
CA ILE A 250 -13.77 2.45 -6.81
C ILE A 250 -13.30 1.04 -7.21
N THR A 251 -12.01 0.94 -7.50
CA THR A 251 -11.33 -0.32 -7.83
C THR A 251 -10.24 -0.60 -6.82
N GLU A 252 -9.75 -1.82 -6.80
CA GLU A 252 -8.59 -2.19 -5.96
C GLU A 252 -7.42 -1.22 -6.20
N LEU A 253 -6.83 -0.76 -5.11
CA LEU A 253 -5.59 -0.01 -5.15
C LEU A 253 -4.42 -0.96 -5.33
N GLU A 254 -3.41 -0.52 -6.07
CA GLU A 254 -2.18 -1.29 -6.24
C GLU A 254 -1.53 -1.55 -4.87
N LEU A 255 -0.87 -2.70 -4.74
CA LEU A 255 -0.10 -3.05 -3.55
C LEU A 255 1.28 -2.38 -3.56
N PRO A 256 1.97 -2.33 -2.41
CA PRO A 256 3.33 -1.83 -2.36
C PRO A 256 4.24 -2.51 -3.36
N VAL A 257 5.22 -1.76 -3.83
CA VAL A 257 6.24 -2.26 -4.76
C VAL A 257 6.97 -3.46 -4.17
N VAL A 258 6.66 -4.64 -4.68
CA VAL A 258 7.35 -5.91 -4.43
C VAL A 258 7.47 -6.67 -5.75
N SER A 259 8.66 -7.14 -6.08
CA SER A 259 8.96 -7.77 -7.37
C SER A 259 8.16 -9.06 -7.59
N SER A 260 7.81 -9.74 -6.52
CA SER A 260 7.04 -10.97 -6.51
C SER A 260 5.52 -10.79 -6.60
N GLY A 261 5.03 -9.57 -6.34
CA GLY A 261 3.59 -9.31 -6.15
C GLY A 261 3.01 -9.92 -4.87
N VAL A 262 3.85 -10.37 -3.93
CA VAL A 262 3.44 -11.01 -2.67
C VAL A 262 3.94 -10.16 -1.50
N PRO A 263 3.09 -9.34 -0.85
CA PRO A 263 3.51 -8.32 0.12
C PRO A 263 4.21 -8.85 1.36
N ASP A 264 3.88 -10.04 1.86
CA ASP A 264 4.54 -10.66 3.01
C ASP A 264 6.02 -11.01 2.77
N ASN A 265 6.47 -11.01 1.51
CA ASN A 265 7.88 -11.10 1.14
C ASN A 265 8.73 -9.93 1.68
N MET A 266 8.11 -8.81 2.02
CA MET A 266 8.80 -7.69 2.68
C MET A 266 9.36 -8.08 4.05
N ILE A 267 8.67 -8.94 4.80
CA ILE A 267 9.11 -9.41 6.12
C ILE A 267 9.83 -10.76 6.07
N ALA A 268 9.85 -11.46 4.94
CA ALA A 268 10.61 -12.69 4.75
C ALA A 268 12.12 -12.46 4.90
N THR A 269 12.93 -13.52 5.02
CA THR A 269 14.40 -13.39 5.00
C THR A 269 14.90 -13.10 3.58
N ALA A 270 16.10 -12.55 3.47
CA ALA A 270 16.75 -12.28 2.17
C ALA A 270 17.00 -13.57 1.34
N THR A 271 17.05 -14.72 1.99
CA THR A 271 17.16 -16.02 1.31
C THR A 271 15.80 -16.49 0.76
N GLU A 272 14.70 -16.04 1.36
CA GLU A 272 13.33 -16.36 0.93
C GLU A 272 12.87 -15.40 -0.17
N SER A 273 13.24 -14.11 -0.08
CA SER A 273 12.82 -13.09 -1.05
C SER A 273 13.84 -11.96 -1.24
N ALA A 274 13.99 -11.52 -2.50
CA ALA A 274 14.75 -10.32 -2.84
C ALA A 274 14.09 -9.02 -2.32
N ASP A 275 12.77 -9.04 -2.09
CA ASP A 275 11.99 -7.88 -1.60
C ASP A 275 12.12 -7.67 -0.10
N SER A 276 12.77 -8.59 0.61
CA SER A 276 12.95 -8.56 2.06
C SER A 276 13.59 -7.26 2.55
N TYR A 277 13.03 -6.74 3.64
CA TYR A 277 13.65 -5.62 4.38
C TYR A 277 14.99 -6.00 5.03
N GLU A 278 15.33 -7.29 5.13
CA GLU A 278 16.68 -7.71 5.48
C GLU A 278 17.72 -7.10 4.53
N ASN A 279 17.37 -6.98 3.22
CA ASN A 279 18.25 -6.39 2.20
C ASN A 279 18.33 -4.85 2.31
N LYS A 280 17.39 -4.21 2.99
CA LYS A 280 17.32 -2.75 3.17
C LYS A 280 17.91 -2.30 4.52
N ALA A 281 17.93 -3.19 5.50
CA ALA A 281 18.37 -2.89 6.86
C ALA A 281 19.87 -2.73 6.96
N THR A 282 20.34 -1.81 7.80
CA THR A 282 21.76 -1.65 8.14
C THR A 282 22.13 -2.27 9.49
N LEU A 283 21.13 -2.73 10.25
CA LEU A 283 21.29 -3.62 11.39
C LEU A 283 20.30 -4.76 11.26
N LYS A 284 20.78 -6.00 11.44
CA LYS A 284 19.92 -7.17 11.44
C LYS A 284 20.28 -8.14 12.56
N ILE A 285 19.26 -8.77 13.15
CA ILE A 285 19.41 -9.84 14.14
C ILE A 285 18.74 -11.09 13.57
N ILE A 286 19.55 -12.06 13.17
CA ILE A 286 19.06 -13.32 12.61
C ILE A 286 19.60 -14.47 13.47
N ASP A 287 18.66 -15.30 13.97
CA ASP A 287 18.99 -16.47 14.81
C ASP A 287 19.95 -16.15 15.97
N GLY A 288 19.83 -14.93 16.51
CA GLY A 288 20.60 -14.45 17.65
C GLY A 288 21.92 -13.79 17.34
N VAL A 289 22.27 -13.66 16.08
CA VAL A 289 23.46 -12.94 15.64
C VAL A 289 23.07 -11.55 15.15
N ALA A 290 23.56 -10.51 15.83
CA ALA A 290 23.38 -9.13 15.42
C ALA A 290 24.52 -8.70 14.49
N SER A 291 24.19 -8.34 13.27
CA SER A 291 25.11 -7.89 12.24
C SER A 291 24.83 -6.43 11.85
N TYR A 292 25.85 -5.59 11.89
CA TYR A 292 25.79 -4.17 11.55
C TYR A 292 26.56 -3.91 10.25
N GLN A 293 25.96 -3.14 9.33
CA GLN A 293 26.59 -2.75 8.08
C GLN A 293 27.43 -1.48 8.26
N GLN A 294 28.71 -1.57 7.97
CA GLN A 294 29.63 -0.45 7.99
C GLN A 294 29.46 0.45 6.75
N ILE A 295 30.05 1.63 6.77
CA ILE A 295 29.99 2.60 5.66
C ILE A 295 30.56 2.04 4.35
N ASP A 296 31.55 1.15 4.43
CA ASP A 296 32.16 0.48 3.28
C ASP A 296 31.31 -0.70 2.74
N GLY A 297 30.14 -0.95 3.34
CA GLY A 297 29.23 -2.03 2.98
C GLY A 297 29.53 -3.38 3.63
N SER A 298 30.65 -3.51 4.36
CA SER A 298 30.99 -4.75 5.07
C SER A 298 30.10 -4.96 6.29
N TRP A 299 29.89 -6.22 6.68
CA TRP A 299 29.09 -6.59 7.85
C TRP A 299 30.01 -7.07 8.99
N ILE A 300 29.72 -6.58 10.20
CA ILE A 300 30.43 -6.99 11.42
C ILE A 300 29.44 -7.56 12.44
N ASP A 301 29.86 -8.58 13.18
CA ASP A 301 29.11 -9.11 14.33
C ASP A 301 29.23 -8.14 15.50
N VAL A 302 28.10 -7.63 15.97
CA VAL A 302 27.99 -6.68 17.08
C VAL A 302 27.19 -7.25 18.24
N THR A 303 26.88 -8.54 18.23
CA THR A 303 26.02 -9.22 19.21
C THR A 303 26.53 -8.99 20.64
N ALA A 304 27.82 -9.27 20.88
CA ALA A 304 28.41 -9.11 22.21
C ALA A 304 28.41 -7.65 22.67
N ALA A 305 28.56 -6.69 21.77
CA ALA A 305 28.52 -5.27 22.09
C ALA A 305 27.10 -4.85 22.51
N LEU A 306 26.07 -5.19 21.72
CA LEU A 306 24.66 -4.87 22.03
C LEU A 306 24.21 -5.52 23.36
N ILE A 307 24.67 -6.73 23.66
CA ILE A 307 24.39 -7.38 24.95
C ILE A 307 25.12 -6.65 26.10
N ALA A 308 26.39 -6.30 25.92
CA ALA A 308 27.17 -5.64 26.95
C ALA A 308 26.65 -4.25 27.33
N GLU A 309 26.09 -3.50 26.38
CA GLU A 309 25.45 -2.20 26.63
C GLU A 309 24.00 -2.31 27.12
N GLY A 310 23.45 -3.54 27.21
CA GLY A 310 22.08 -3.79 27.63
C GLY A 310 21.02 -3.46 26.59
N SER A 311 21.40 -3.24 25.35
CA SER A 311 20.47 -2.95 24.23
C SER A 311 19.76 -4.19 23.72
N LEU A 312 20.37 -5.38 23.89
CA LEU A 312 19.84 -6.67 23.42
C LEU A 312 19.89 -7.69 24.56
N THR A 313 18.73 -8.28 24.85
CA THR A 313 18.60 -9.38 25.84
C THR A 313 17.67 -10.46 25.31
N THR A 314 17.68 -11.63 25.93
CA THR A 314 16.72 -12.70 25.66
C THR A 314 15.73 -12.85 26.81
N ASN A 315 14.49 -13.13 26.50
CA ASN A 315 13.46 -13.34 27.49
C ASN A 315 12.47 -14.42 27.07
N SER A 316 11.55 -14.78 27.98
CA SER A 316 10.51 -15.75 27.73
C SER A 316 9.27 -15.42 28.56
N PHE A 317 8.11 -15.46 27.91
CA PHE A 317 6.81 -15.25 28.55
C PHE A 317 5.73 -16.08 27.85
N TYR A 318 4.54 -16.18 28.44
CA TYR A 318 3.44 -16.94 27.85
C TYR A 318 2.47 -16.01 27.10
N ASP A 319 2.21 -16.33 25.82
CA ASP A 319 1.14 -15.70 25.06
C ASP A 319 -0.15 -16.50 25.25
N ALA A 320 -1.07 -15.93 26.02
CA ALA A 320 -2.34 -16.58 26.35
C ALA A 320 -3.29 -16.67 25.13
N HIS A 321 -3.13 -15.79 24.11
CA HIS A 321 -3.91 -15.85 22.88
C HIS A 321 -3.46 -17.05 22.02
N GLN A 322 -2.15 -17.22 21.88
CA GLN A 322 -1.61 -18.33 21.11
C GLN A 322 -1.53 -19.63 21.91
N GLY A 323 -1.73 -19.56 23.25
CA GLY A 323 -1.63 -20.72 24.13
C GLY A 323 -0.22 -21.32 24.17
N ASN A 324 0.81 -20.50 23.98
CA ASN A 324 2.19 -20.97 23.83
C ASN A 324 3.21 -20.02 24.48
N THR A 325 4.37 -20.55 24.81
CA THR A 325 5.50 -19.77 25.28
C THR A 325 6.17 -19.04 24.12
N VAL A 326 6.49 -17.77 24.34
CA VAL A 326 7.24 -16.92 23.41
C VAL A 326 8.67 -16.79 23.90
N ASN A 327 9.65 -17.07 23.06
CA ASN A 327 11.05 -16.74 23.28
C ASN A 327 11.36 -15.47 22.48
N SER A 328 11.69 -14.38 23.14
CA SER A 328 11.90 -13.08 22.51
C SER A 328 13.35 -12.62 22.54
N TRP A 329 13.71 -11.86 21.52
CA TRP A 329 14.80 -10.90 21.55
C TRP A 329 14.20 -9.58 22.04
N ASP A 330 14.63 -9.12 23.22
CA ASP A 330 14.20 -7.86 23.78
C ASP A 330 15.21 -6.76 23.41
N ILE A 331 14.71 -5.74 22.74
CA ILE A 331 15.47 -4.52 22.39
C ILE A 331 15.11 -3.45 23.40
N ASP A 332 16.03 -3.11 24.28
CA ASP A 332 15.86 -2.01 25.24
C ASP A 332 16.17 -0.68 24.54
N MET A 333 15.12 0.04 24.13
CA MET A 333 15.26 1.29 23.39
C MET A 333 15.90 2.40 24.23
N SER A 334 15.85 2.35 25.56
CA SER A 334 16.51 3.35 26.40
C SER A 334 18.03 3.33 26.27
N ASN A 335 18.62 2.16 26.03
CA ASN A 335 20.02 1.94 25.76
C ASN A 335 20.30 2.02 24.25
N PHE A 336 19.51 1.29 23.46
CA PHE A 336 19.72 1.11 22.02
C PHE A 336 19.72 2.42 21.24
N LYS A 337 18.87 3.41 21.60
CA LYS A 337 18.83 4.71 20.93
C LYS A 337 20.17 5.47 20.95
N ASN A 338 21.06 5.16 21.87
CA ASN A 338 22.38 5.77 22.03
C ASN A 338 23.52 4.84 21.56
N SER A 339 23.20 3.63 21.09
CA SER A 339 24.19 2.68 20.61
C SER A 339 24.92 3.21 19.37
N ALA A 340 26.22 2.96 19.30
CA ALA A 340 27.01 3.19 18.09
C ALA A 340 26.54 2.32 16.90
N TYR A 341 25.75 1.30 17.18
CA TYR A 341 25.20 0.35 16.21
C TYR A 341 23.71 0.56 15.94
N PHE A 342 23.16 1.72 16.33
CA PHE A 342 21.84 2.11 15.86
C PHE A 342 21.83 2.14 14.32
N PRO A 343 20.82 1.57 13.63
CA PRO A 343 20.85 1.43 12.16
C PRO A 343 21.04 2.78 11.48
N SER A 344 22.10 2.91 10.68
CA SER A 344 22.51 4.19 10.07
C SER A 344 21.45 4.77 9.12
N ASN A 345 20.60 3.91 8.53
CA ASN A 345 19.47 4.31 7.70
C ASN A 345 18.11 4.24 8.43
N GLY A 346 18.12 3.99 9.74
CA GLY A 346 16.92 3.87 10.56
C GLY A 346 16.16 2.54 10.40
N ILE A 347 16.64 1.58 9.60
CA ILE A 347 15.94 0.30 9.36
C ILE A 347 16.68 -0.84 10.06
N MET A 348 15.97 -1.53 10.95
CA MET A 348 16.39 -2.76 11.60
C MET A 348 15.56 -3.94 11.11
N TYR A 349 16.19 -5.08 10.89
CA TYR A 349 15.51 -6.32 10.54
C TYR A 349 15.76 -7.40 11.60
N THR A 350 14.72 -8.19 11.92
CA THR A 350 14.85 -9.33 12.83
C THR A 350 14.19 -10.58 12.26
N ALA A 351 14.84 -11.73 12.45
CA ALA A 351 14.30 -13.03 12.10
C ALA A 351 14.83 -14.12 13.03
N ASN A 352 13.94 -15.01 13.46
CA ASN A 352 14.34 -16.26 14.08
C ASN A 352 13.77 -17.41 13.25
N THR A 353 14.67 -18.09 12.53
CA THR A 353 14.33 -19.20 11.63
C THR A 353 14.51 -20.55 12.30
N THR A 354 15.02 -20.57 13.54
CA THR A 354 15.28 -21.81 14.27
C THR A 354 13.98 -22.51 14.63
N GLY A 355 13.87 -23.78 14.33
CA GLY A 355 12.74 -24.62 14.70
C GLY A 355 12.58 -24.73 16.22
N GLY A 356 11.42 -25.20 16.66
CA GLY A 356 11.11 -25.45 18.07
C GLY A 356 9.61 -25.34 18.36
N ALA A 357 9.20 -25.74 19.55
CA ALA A 357 7.79 -25.71 19.97
C ALA A 357 7.32 -24.32 20.40
N ASN A 358 8.25 -23.48 20.87
CA ASN A 358 7.95 -22.13 21.34
C ASN A 358 7.89 -21.13 20.17
N LEU A 359 6.99 -20.16 20.29
CA LEU A 359 6.93 -19.02 19.37
C LEU A 359 8.22 -18.20 19.47
N LYS A 360 8.54 -17.53 18.38
CA LYS A 360 9.70 -16.64 18.27
C LYS A 360 9.21 -15.21 18.08
N ALA A 361 9.87 -14.26 18.71
CA ALA A 361 9.45 -12.87 18.61
C ALA A 361 10.61 -11.89 18.83
N THR A 362 10.38 -10.65 18.40
CA THR A 362 11.13 -9.49 18.86
C THR A 362 10.22 -8.65 19.78
N ARG A 363 10.76 -8.16 20.90
CA ARG A 363 10.02 -7.26 21.80
C ARG A 363 10.77 -5.94 21.95
N LEU A 364 10.05 -4.84 21.79
CA LEU A 364 10.54 -3.49 22.05
C LEU A 364 10.14 -3.09 23.47
N VAL A 365 11.11 -2.73 24.30
CA VAL A 365 10.89 -2.33 25.69
C VAL A 365 11.53 -0.97 25.98
N ASN A 366 11.03 -0.24 27.00
CA ASN A 366 11.56 1.05 27.44
C ASN A 366 11.65 2.08 26.27
N ALA A 367 10.66 2.08 25.38
CA ALA A 367 10.68 2.75 24.10
C ALA A 367 9.96 4.11 24.09
N SER A 368 9.71 4.72 25.24
CA SER A 368 9.05 6.04 25.30
C SER A 368 9.80 7.12 24.51
N ASP A 369 11.11 7.04 24.42
CA ASP A 369 11.97 7.85 23.55
C ASP A 369 12.85 6.94 22.68
N ILE A 370 12.60 6.94 21.39
CA ILE A 370 13.34 6.14 20.40
C ILE A 370 14.56 6.85 19.81
N GLY A 371 14.77 8.12 20.18
CA GLY A 371 15.95 8.91 19.80
C GLY A 371 15.97 9.40 18.36
N GLN A 372 15.82 8.54 17.39
CA GLN A 372 15.93 8.79 15.95
C GLN A 372 14.77 8.13 15.17
N PRO A 373 14.52 8.53 13.91
CA PRO A 373 13.58 7.80 13.05
C PRO A 373 13.92 6.31 12.96
N PHE A 374 12.90 5.45 13.13
CA PHE A 374 13.15 4.03 13.29
C PHE A 374 12.05 3.16 12.68
N THR A 375 12.45 2.16 11.90
CA THR A 375 11.58 1.11 11.39
C THR A 375 12.14 -0.25 11.77
N LEU A 376 11.30 -1.05 12.44
CA LEU A 376 11.56 -2.46 12.67
C LEU A 376 10.78 -3.29 11.65
N SER A 377 11.47 -4.11 10.87
CA SER A 377 10.84 -5.18 10.09
C SER A 377 11.20 -6.53 10.71
N SER A 378 10.21 -7.38 10.93
CA SER A 378 10.41 -8.68 11.57
C SER A 378 9.67 -9.80 10.84
N ARG A 379 10.39 -10.88 10.55
CA ARG A 379 9.78 -12.12 10.03
C ARG A 379 8.79 -12.74 11.01
N ASN A 380 9.07 -12.60 12.30
CA ASN A 380 8.28 -13.17 13.39
C ASN A 380 7.40 -12.09 14.03
N SER A 381 6.57 -12.48 14.97
CA SER A 381 5.73 -11.56 15.74
C SER A 381 6.56 -10.51 16.50
N VAL A 382 6.02 -9.29 16.61
CA VAL A 382 6.59 -8.21 17.42
C VAL A 382 5.67 -7.88 18.57
N TYR A 383 6.27 -7.67 19.74
CA TYR A 383 5.60 -7.17 20.94
C TYR A 383 6.13 -5.78 21.26
N ILE A 384 5.25 -4.82 21.51
CA ILE A 384 5.61 -3.51 22.06
C ILE A 384 5.15 -3.47 23.50
N GLN A 385 6.09 -3.31 24.43
CA GLN A 385 5.78 -3.25 25.87
C GLN A 385 5.93 -1.82 26.39
N GLY A 386 4.84 -1.30 26.91
CA GLY A 386 4.75 0.04 27.49
C GLY A 386 4.68 1.14 26.45
N ASP A 387 4.91 2.36 26.91
CA ASP A 387 4.89 3.55 26.06
C ASP A 387 5.96 3.49 24.97
N TYR A 388 5.55 3.80 23.76
CA TYR A 388 6.43 3.81 22.61
C TYR A 388 6.38 5.18 21.91
N ASN A 389 7.57 5.80 21.70
CA ASN A 389 7.74 7.02 20.92
C ASN A 389 6.85 8.18 21.40
N THR A 390 6.70 8.33 22.71
CA THR A 390 5.86 9.36 23.35
C THR A 390 6.65 10.62 23.70
N VAL A 391 7.97 10.50 23.77
CA VAL A 391 8.89 11.60 24.08
C VAL A 391 9.64 11.99 22.80
N ASN A 392 9.52 13.27 22.39
CA ASN A 392 10.15 13.77 21.16
C ASN A 392 9.83 12.89 19.92
N LYS A 393 8.55 12.62 19.72
CA LYS A 393 8.05 11.73 18.65
C LYS A 393 8.89 11.81 17.37
N LYS A 394 9.27 10.65 16.85
CA LYS A 394 10.03 10.48 15.60
C LYS A 394 9.20 9.67 14.59
N PRO A 395 9.46 9.82 13.29
CA PRO A 395 8.90 8.90 12.29
C PRO A 395 9.23 7.45 12.65
N SER A 396 8.20 6.60 12.81
CA SER A 396 8.42 5.21 13.20
C SER A 396 7.40 4.26 12.62
N ALA A 397 7.89 3.06 12.24
CA ALA A 397 7.04 1.98 11.77
C ALA A 397 7.49 0.60 12.28
N VAL A 398 6.52 -0.31 12.39
CA VAL A 398 6.74 -1.74 12.67
C VAL A 398 6.06 -2.55 11.57
N MET A 399 6.82 -3.40 10.88
CA MET A 399 6.33 -4.35 9.88
C MET A 399 6.62 -5.77 10.34
N THR A 400 5.59 -6.59 10.52
CA THR A 400 5.74 -7.85 11.24
C THR A 400 4.66 -8.87 10.86
N ASP A 401 4.92 -10.15 11.12
CA ASP A 401 3.91 -11.20 10.98
C ASP A 401 2.66 -10.93 11.85
N ALA A 402 2.86 -10.53 13.10
CA ALA A 402 1.79 -10.14 14.02
C ALA A 402 2.31 -9.13 15.04
N LEU A 403 1.46 -8.16 15.41
CA LEU A 403 1.76 -7.15 16.41
C LEU A 403 0.93 -7.37 17.67
N THR A 404 1.58 -7.36 18.83
CA THR A 404 0.91 -7.43 20.15
C THR A 404 1.36 -6.27 21.02
N ILE A 405 0.41 -5.61 21.67
CA ILE A 405 0.65 -4.53 22.61
C ILE A 405 0.54 -5.08 24.03
N LEU A 406 1.59 -4.84 24.82
CA LEU A 406 1.66 -5.11 26.24
C LEU A 406 1.71 -3.77 26.97
N SER A 407 0.93 -3.62 28.05
CA SER A 407 0.83 -2.34 28.75
C SER A 407 2.11 -1.98 29.53
N ASN A 408 2.17 -0.75 30.03
CA ASN A 408 3.21 -0.31 30.97
C ASN A 408 3.26 -1.18 32.25
N ASN A 409 2.18 -1.89 32.58
CA ASN A 409 2.10 -2.75 33.76
C ASN A 409 2.37 -4.24 33.47
N TRP A 410 2.71 -4.59 32.21
CA TRP A 410 2.99 -5.98 31.84
C TRP A 410 4.13 -6.58 32.67
N ASN A 411 3.88 -7.81 33.15
CA ASN A 411 4.87 -8.57 33.89
C ASN A 411 4.93 -10.02 33.41
N ASP A 412 6.08 -10.42 32.88
CA ASP A 412 6.31 -11.76 32.33
C ASP A 412 6.00 -12.88 33.32
N ALA A 413 6.26 -12.66 34.62
CA ALA A 413 5.96 -13.64 35.66
C ALA A 413 4.45 -13.91 35.79
N ASN A 414 3.60 -12.98 35.37
CA ASN A 414 2.15 -13.12 35.40
C ASN A 414 1.57 -13.59 34.06
N SER A 415 2.37 -13.73 33.04
CA SER A 415 1.91 -13.98 31.64
C SER A 415 1.04 -15.24 31.49
N SER A 416 1.32 -16.28 32.25
CA SER A 416 0.54 -17.53 32.30
C SER A 416 -0.61 -17.54 33.31
N GLN A 417 -0.77 -16.48 34.10
CA GLN A 417 -1.82 -16.38 35.12
C GLN A 417 -3.19 -16.10 34.46
N PRO A 418 -4.30 -16.34 35.17
CA PRO A 418 -5.63 -15.93 34.72
C PRO A 418 -5.67 -14.46 34.34
N LEU A 419 -6.56 -14.09 33.42
CA LEU A 419 -6.69 -12.71 32.91
C LEU A 419 -6.87 -11.67 34.02
N SER A 420 -7.59 -12.02 35.11
CA SER A 420 -7.78 -11.15 36.28
C SER A 420 -6.49 -10.76 37.03
N ASN A 421 -5.38 -11.44 36.77
CA ASN A 421 -4.05 -11.14 37.32
C ASN A 421 -3.13 -10.43 36.32
N ARG A 422 -3.60 -10.17 35.10
CA ARG A 422 -2.88 -9.48 34.03
C ARG A 422 -3.55 -8.13 33.75
N ASN A 423 -3.53 -7.24 34.78
CA ASN A 423 -4.19 -5.94 34.67
C ASN A 423 -3.32 -4.97 33.86
N ALA A 424 -3.89 -4.42 32.81
CA ALA A 424 -3.26 -3.38 32.02
C ALA A 424 -3.21 -2.04 32.77
N SER A 425 -2.36 -1.15 32.32
CA SER A 425 -2.37 0.28 32.65
C SER A 425 -2.39 1.10 31.38
N GLU A 426 -2.77 2.38 31.49
CA GLU A 426 -2.73 3.30 30.36
C GLU A 426 -1.39 3.23 29.63
N THR A 427 -1.47 3.14 28.29
CA THR A 427 -0.30 2.96 27.44
C THR A 427 -0.49 3.71 26.13
N THR A 428 0.56 4.37 25.64
CA THR A 428 0.56 5.16 24.43
C THR A 428 1.59 4.64 23.45
N VAL A 429 1.17 4.38 22.20
CA VAL A 429 2.05 3.91 21.11
C VAL A 429 1.90 4.84 19.91
N ASN A 430 2.99 5.51 19.50
CA ASN A 430 3.04 6.39 18.34
C ASN A 430 3.92 5.76 17.25
N CYS A 431 3.32 4.92 16.42
CA CYS A 431 3.97 4.35 15.24
C CYS A 431 2.94 3.89 14.20
N SER A 432 3.34 3.91 12.94
CA SER A 432 2.65 3.16 11.90
C SER A 432 2.97 1.68 12.03
N TYR A 433 2.05 0.82 11.64
CA TYR A 433 2.33 -0.61 11.59
C TYR A 433 1.74 -1.27 10.36
N MET A 434 2.46 -2.26 9.87
CA MET A 434 2.02 -3.18 8.85
C MET A 434 2.14 -4.59 9.42
N THR A 435 1.02 -5.27 9.58
CA THR A 435 0.98 -6.55 10.30
C THR A 435 -0.07 -7.47 9.73
N GLY A 436 0.20 -8.75 9.79
CA GLY A 436 -0.74 -9.77 9.36
C GLY A 436 -1.86 -9.98 10.37
N ASN A 437 -2.98 -10.43 9.84
CA ASN A 437 -4.17 -10.80 10.58
C ASN A 437 -4.50 -12.28 10.34
N GLN A 438 -5.56 -12.76 10.97
CA GLN A 438 -6.16 -14.04 10.71
C GLN A 438 -7.42 -13.84 9.86
N ASN A 439 -7.64 -14.71 8.90
CA ASN A 439 -8.85 -14.63 8.09
C ASN A 439 -10.09 -15.03 8.93
N THR A 440 -11.17 -14.28 8.80
CA THR A 440 -12.47 -14.68 9.35
C THR A 440 -13.05 -15.78 8.45
N GLY A 441 -13.05 -17.01 8.94
CA GLY A 441 -13.56 -18.17 8.22
C GLY A 441 -15.07 -18.29 8.28
N GLU A 442 -15.65 -19.11 7.40
CA GLU A 442 -17.06 -19.46 7.46
C GLU A 442 -17.40 -20.17 8.78
N GLY A 443 -18.53 -19.80 9.38
CA GLY A 443 -19.01 -20.39 10.63
C GLY A 443 -18.39 -19.83 11.92
N GLY A 444 -17.61 -18.76 11.84
CA GLY A 444 -17.08 -18.02 13.00
C GLY A 444 -15.98 -18.72 13.78
N SER A 445 -15.47 -19.86 13.29
CA SER A 445 -14.43 -20.64 13.98
C SER A 445 -13.04 -20.00 13.93
N ALA A 446 -12.86 -18.99 13.08
CA ALA A 446 -11.60 -18.30 12.85
C ALA A 446 -11.78 -16.76 12.81
N TYR A 447 -12.76 -16.24 13.56
CA TYR A 447 -12.99 -14.80 13.64
C TYR A 447 -11.76 -14.07 14.18
N ASN A 448 -11.37 -12.98 13.53
CA ASN A 448 -10.16 -12.22 13.86
C ASN A 448 -10.37 -11.07 14.84
N GLY A 449 -11.63 -10.71 15.15
CA GLY A 449 -11.98 -9.63 16.08
C GLY A 449 -12.10 -8.26 15.46
N GLY A 450 -11.96 -8.13 14.13
CA GLY A 450 -12.00 -6.86 13.40
C GLY A 450 -10.71 -6.03 13.53
N PHE A 451 -10.71 -4.86 12.89
CA PHE A 451 -9.59 -3.91 12.86
C PHE A 451 -9.12 -3.52 14.27
N GLU A 452 -10.05 -3.33 15.19
CA GLU A 452 -9.77 -2.96 16.56
C GLU A 452 -8.96 -4.02 17.34
N ASN A 453 -8.73 -5.18 16.73
CA ASN A 453 -7.90 -6.26 17.25
C ASN A 453 -6.75 -6.64 16.29
N LEU A 454 -6.47 -5.84 15.28
CA LEU A 454 -5.28 -5.99 14.44
C LEU A 454 -4.01 -5.88 15.30
N PRO A 455 -3.83 -4.83 16.16
CA PRO A 455 -2.91 -4.95 17.28
C PRO A 455 -3.53 -5.85 18.35
N ARG A 456 -2.87 -6.94 18.70
CA ARG A 456 -3.35 -7.92 19.67
C ARG A 456 -3.08 -7.46 21.11
N PHE A 457 -3.88 -7.99 22.06
CA PHE A 457 -3.77 -7.67 23.47
C PHE A 457 -3.82 -8.94 24.33
N LEU A 458 -3.14 -8.95 25.48
CA LEU A 458 -3.04 -10.09 26.39
C LEU A 458 -3.47 -9.79 27.84
N GLU A 459 -4.03 -8.60 28.10
CA GLU A 459 -4.28 -8.11 29.44
C GLU A 459 -5.74 -7.70 29.64
N GLN A 460 -6.11 -7.44 30.87
CA GLN A 460 -7.41 -6.88 31.24
C GLN A 460 -7.36 -5.35 31.07
N TRP A 461 -7.94 -4.88 29.97
CA TRP A 461 -7.94 -3.47 29.58
C TRP A 461 -9.27 -2.76 29.86
N SER A 462 -10.29 -3.42 30.43
CA SER A 462 -11.61 -2.82 30.62
C SER A 462 -11.52 -1.51 31.39
N GLY A 463 -11.94 -0.40 30.75
CA GLY A 463 -11.88 0.95 31.31
C GLY A 463 -10.49 1.59 31.34
N ILE A 464 -9.50 0.97 30.71
CA ILE A 464 -8.13 1.48 30.58
C ILE A 464 -7.92 2.01 29.17
N ASP A 465 -7.23 3.13 29.05
CA ASP A 465 -6.96 3.78 27.78
C ASP A 465 -5.76 3.16 27.07
N PHE A 466 -5.95 2.82 25.80
CA PHE A 466 -4.88 2.57 24.86
C PHE A 466 -4.90 3.68 23.81
N ASN A 467 -3.90 4.55 23.90
CA ASN A 467 -3.70 5.68 23.00
C ASN A 467 -2.80 5.25 21.84
N TRP A 468 -3.25 5.43 20.62
CA TRP A 468 -2.44 5.12 19.44
C TRP A 468 -2.53 6.24 18.40
N MET A 469 -1.38 6.54 17.78
CA MET A 469 -1.29 7.47 16.67
C MET A 469 -0.37 6.93 15.59
N GLY A 470 -0.87 6.79 14.36
CA GLY A 470 -0.12 6.24 13.24
C GLY A 470 -0.98 5.88 12.04
N SER A 471 -0.53 4.90 11.28
CA SER A 471 -1.21 4.25 10.17
C SER A 471 -1.24 2.74 10.41
N ALA A 472 -2.33 2.08 10.10
CA ALA A 472 -2.54 0.65 10.27
C ALA A 472 -2.79 -0.03 8.92
N VAL A 473 -1.94 -0.99 8.59
CA VAL A 473 -1.97 -1.66 7.29
C VAL A 473 -1.99 -3.19 7.49
N ASP A 474 -2.91 -3.85 6.79
CA ASP A 474 -3.02 -5.31 6.72
C ASP A 474 -2.95 -5.77 5.26
N LEU A 475 -1.84 -6.42 4.89
CA LEU A 475 -1.60 -6.91 3.53
C LEU A 475 -1.42 -8.42 3.43
N TRP A 476 -1.38 -9.14 4.56
CA TRP A 476 -1.14 -10.59 4.59
C TRP A 476 -1.81 -11.27 5.76
N LEU A 477 -1.91 -12.57 5.68
CA LEU A 477 -2.32 -13.40 6.81
C LEU A 477 -1.09 -13.75 7.66
N SER A 478 -1.25 -13.64 8.99
CA SER A 478 -0.21 -14.06 9.94
C SER A 478 0.08 -15.56 9.79
N LYS A 479 1.35 -15.92 9.76
CA LYS A 479 1.82 -17.31 9.72
C LYS A 479 2.02 -17.91 11.12
N GLU A 480 2.30 -17.08 12.09
CA GLU A 480 2.70 -17.51 13.43
C GLU A 480 1.62 -17.27 14.50
N ALA A 481 0.81 -16.22 14.36
CA ALA A 481 -0.19 -15.83 15.35
C ALA A 481 -1.61 -16.04 14.80
N ASN A 482 -2.00 -17.30 14.67
CA ASN A 482 -3.23 -17.74 14.00
C ASN A 482 -4.28 -18.39 14.94
N ALA A 483 -4.11 -18.30 16.26
CA ALA A 483 -5.10 -18.78 17.21
C ALA A 483 -6.39 -17.95 17.12
N PRO A 484 -7.58 -18.56 17.28
CA PRO A 484 -8.85 -17.88 17.12
C PRO A 484 -9.04 -16.78 18.15
N TRP A 485 -9.63 -15.67 17.73
CA TRP A 485 -9.99 -14.58 18.61
C TRP A 485 -11.05 -14.99 19.64
N SER A 486 -10.89 -14.54 20.90
CA SER A 486 -11.86 -14.76 21.95
C SER A 486 -11.81 -13.65 23.00
N TYR A 487 -12.84 -12.80 23.02
CA TYR A 487 -13.02 -11.77 24.01
C TYR A 487 -13.24 -12.34 25.42
N GLY A 488 -12.58 -11.77 26.41
CA GLY A 488 -12.72 -12.16 27.82
C GLY A 488 -11.93 -13.42 28.23
N ALA A 489 -11.36 -14.15 27.28
CA ALA A 489 -10.54 -15.33 27.59
C ALA A 489 -9.09 -14.96 27.90
N TYR A 490 -8.46 -14.15 27.09
CA TYR A 490 -7.06 -13.75 27.25
C TYR A 490 -6.85 -12.23 27.28
N TYR A 491 -7.86 -11.43 26.92
CA TYR A 491 -7.85 -9.97 27.01
C TYR A 491 -9.27 -9.42 27.20
N THR A 492 -9.38 -8.15 27.63
CA THR A 492 -10.57 -7.33 27.48
C THR A 492 -10.25 -6.08 26.67
N ALA A 493 -11.24 -5.52 25.98
CA ALA A 493 -11.03 -4.38 25.09
C ALA A 493 -10.64 -3.11 25.88
N PRO A 494 -9.59 -2.37 25.46
CA PRO A 494 -9.29 -1.02 25.96
C PRO A 494 -10.31 0.02 25.49
N ASN A 495 -10.31 1.19 26.14
CA ASN A 495 -10.78 2.39 25.48
C ASN A 495 -9.77 2.76 24.39
N ARG A 496 -10.23 2.92 23.14
CA ARG A 496 -9.36 3.14 22.00
C ARG A 496 -9.36 4.62 21.60
N ASN A 497 -8.34 5.34 22.07
CA ASN A 497 -8.09 6.72 21.66
C ASN A 497 -7.12 6.71 20.46
N TRP A 498 -7.64 6.40 19.27
CA TRP A 498 -6.84 6.19 18.08
C TRP A 498 -6.92 7.37 17.14
N ALA A 499 -5.78 7.77 16.60
CA ALA A 499 -5.66 8.90 15.69
C ALA A 499 -4.72 8.56 14.53
N PHE A 500 -5.01 9.11 13.37
CA PHE A 500 -4.05 9.17 12.27
C PHE A 500 -2.93 10.16 12.61
N ASP A 501 -1.71 9.82 12.27
CA ASP A 501 -0.58 10.74 12.42
C ASP A 501 -0.51 11.70 11.22
N GLU A 502 -0.90 12.94 11.42
CA GLU A 502 -0.90 13.97 10.37
C GLU A 502 0.50 14.25 9.79
N ASP A 503 1.59 13.92 10.52
CA ASP A 503 2.96 14.03 10.01
C ASP A 503 3.20 13.09 8.81
N LEU A 504 2.42 12.02 8.65
CA LEU A 504 2.51 11.09 7.52
C LEU A 504 2.05 11.70 6.18
N LYS A 505 1.42 12.87 6.21
CA LYS A 505 1.10 13.67 5.01
C LYS A 505 2.29 14.49 4.52
N ASP A 506 3.39 14.51 5.26
CA ASP A 506 4.64 15.19 4.90
C ASP A 506 5.70 14.15 4.48
N PRO A 507 6.15 14.12 3.21
CA PRO A 507 7.11 13.12 2.74
C PRO A 507 8.44 13.14 3.49
N THR A 508 8.79 14.25 4.13
CA THR A 508 10.03 14.38 4.92
C THR A 508 9.94 13.78 6.32
N LYS A 509 8.71 13.42 6.74
CA LYS A 509 8.41 12.84 8.06
C LYS A 509 7.96 11.40 8.01
N LEU A 510 8.09 10.76 6.87
CA LEU A 510 7.78 9.33 6.74
C LEU A 510 8.77 8.46 7.52
N PRO A 511 8.31 7.35 8.10
CA PRO A 511 9.20 6.34 8.66
C PRO A 511 10.24 5.86 7.63
N PRO A 512 11.47 5.57 8.04
CA PRO A 512 12.48 5.01 7.14
C PRO A 512 11.96 3.77 6.39
N GLY A 513 12.15 3.73 5.08
CA GLY A 513 11.71 2.61 4.27
C GLY A 513 10.20 2.44 4.17
N THR A 514 9.41 3.50 4.34
CA THR A 514 7.94 3.46 4.11
C THR A 514 7.62 2.78 2.78
N PRO A 515 6.75 1.76 2.76
CA PRO A 515 6.34 1.10 1.53
C PRO A 515 5.62 2.07 0.58
N LEU A 516 5.92 1.95 -0.70
CA LEU A 516 5.41 2.82 -1.75
C LEU A 516 4.54 2.02 -2.72
N ILE A 517 3.44 2.60 -3.15
CA ILE A 517 2.59 2.11 -4.23
C ILE A 517 3.04 2.81 -5.51
N ALA A 518 3.28 2.06 -6.58
CA ALA A 518 3.67 2.61 -7.86
C ALA A 518 2.49 2.63 -8.83
N ILE A 519 2.15 3.81 -9.32
CA ILE A 519 1.15 4.02 -10.36
C ILE A 519 1.76 4.74 -11.55
N MET A 520 1.29 4.46 -12.75
CA MET A 520 1.69 5.16 -13.96
C MET A 520 0.45 5.72 -14.66
N GLN A 521 0.51 6.99 -14.99
CA GLN A 521 -0.56 7.70 -15.70
C GLN A 521 -0.07 8.18 -17.06
N LYS A 522 -0.91 8.03 -18.09
CA LYS A 522 -0.70 8.68 -19.39
C LYS A 522 -1.26 10.10 -19.29
N VAL A 523 -0.39 11.10 -19.34
CA VAL A 523 -0.77 12.51 -19.09
C VAL A 523 -0.93 13.32 -20.37
N SER A 524 -0.29 12.92 -21.45
CA SER A 524 -0.44 13.56 -22.76
C SER A 524 -0.18 12.57 -23.88
N TRP A 525 -0.76 12.87 -25.04
CA TRP A 525 -0.49 12.14 -26.27
C TRP A 525 -0.59 13.11 -27.43
N MET A 526 0.35 13.07 -28.37
CA MET A 526 0.33 13.89 -29.57
C MET A 526 1.03 13.21 -30.75
N GLU A 527 0.59 13.51 -31.91
CA GLU A 527 1.30 13.25 -33.15
C GLU A 527 2.10 14.49 -33.56
N LYS A 528 3.40 14.33 -33.82
CA LYS A 528 4.21 15.40 -34.37
C LYS A 528 4.02 15.40 -35.89
N VAL A 529 3.49 16.48 -36.44
CA VAL A 529 3.43 16.68 -37.89
C VAL A 529 4.86 16.75 -38.39
N VAL A 530 5.23 15.84 -39.29
CA VAL A 530 6.52 15.91 -40.00
C VAL A 530 6.45 17.12 -40.92
N ALA A 531 7.24 18.15 -40.64
CA ALA A 531 7.36 19.25 -41.56
C ALA A 531 7.99 18.73 -42.87
N GLU A 532 7.27 18.85 -44.00
CA GLU A 532 7.86 18.60 -45.30
C GLU A 532 9.04 19.57 -45.48
N ASN A 533 10.26 19.03 -45.66
CA ASN A 533 11.46 19.79 -46.00
C ASN A 533 11.46 20.15 -47.50
#